data_68dd0e7faf746627994a2ddd6c69ca86
#
_entry.id   68dd0e7faf746627994a2ddd6c69ca86
#
_cell.length_a   1.000
_cell.length_b   1.000
_cell.length_c   1.000
_cell.angle_alpha   90.00
_cell.angle_beta   90.00
_cell.angle_gamma   90.00
#
_symmetry.space_group_name_H-M   'P 1'
#
loop_
_entity.id
_entity.type
_entity.pdbx_description
1 polymer ?
#
loop_
_entity_poly.entity_id
_entity_poly.type
_entity_poly.pdbx_seq_one_letter_code
_entity_poly.pdbx_strand_id
1 'polypeptide(L)'
;MTTEVNALDPAHLPLRSGPVPETLRPMTNATDLTLGHRVMAMIEDLAQHTDEPGRITRLYLSTAHRKAAEATLGLMQAAGLDAHIDALGSVIGRMEGTDSNAPALLIGSHIDSVVDAGRYDGNLGVVLGIAVVEALKQQGIKPSCPIEIVAFGDEENVRFPTNLSTSQALAGRFNPAWLDGRDQDGIALRDALIAFGGDPDGAVALARDPARTLGYLEVHIEQGPQLEAQDLPVGIVSAINGITRARAHLIGEAGHAGTVPMTMRRDALAAVAEMIGIVERAGSTRTDTVATVGVAQVQPGAINVIPARVDFTLDARAPDDAVREAMVQDIMAECQAAAQRRGVELVIEPFMDSPATPMDKDLIEQLEAAVRGLGIEPLHLASGAGHDAVAMANLCPSAMLFVRCKGGISHNPAESITVEDADAAARVLLAAVKQITA
;
A
#
# COMPACT_ATOMS: atom_id res chain seq x y z
N MET A 1 -5.26 -38.57 -35.73
CA MET A 1 -5.07 -38.95 -34.32
C MET A 1 -5.49 -37.77 -33.52
N THR A 2 -6.74 -37.76 -33.09
CA THR A 2 -7.40 -36.72 -32.31
C THR A 2 -7.20 -37.08 -30.85
N THR A 3 -6.47 -36.28 -30.12
CA THR A 3 -6.34 -36.37 -28.65
C THR A 3 -7.50 -35.60 -28.00
N GLU A 4 -8.39 -36.34 -27.39
CA GLU A 4 -9.46 -35.84 -26.54
C GLU A 4 -8.85 -35.16 -25.29
N VAL A 5 -9.19 -33.90 -25.09
CA VAL A 5 -8.95 -33.18 -23.83
C VAL A 5 -10.12 -33.49 -22.91
N ASN A 6 -9.85 -34.28 -21.86
CA ASN A 6 -10.83 -34.54 -20.79
C ASN A 6 -11.14 -33.23 -20.05
N ALA A 7 -12.37 -32.78 -20.15
CA ALA A 7 -12.94 -31.74 -19.32
C ALA A 7 -13.03 -32.25 -17.87
N LEU A 8 -12.33 -31.55 -16.96
CA LEU A 8 -12.49 -31.77 -15.52
C LEU A 8 -13.79 -31.11 -15.06
N ASP A 9 -14.65 -31.91 -14.46
CA ASP A 9 -15.93 -31.54 -13.85
C ASP A 9 -15.72 -30.53 -12.69
N PRO A 10 -16.34 -29.32 -12.66
CA PRO A 10 -16.21 -28.36 -11.59
C PRO A 10 -17.14 -28.67 -10.41
N ALA A 11 -17.04 -29.84 -9.83
CA ALA A 11 -17.79 -30.19 -8.60
C ALA A 11 -16.98 -29.69 -7.39
N HIS A 12 -17.57 -28.77 -6.63
CA HIS A 12 -17.19 -28.24 -5.30
C HIS A 12 -16.30 -29.21 -4.49
N LEU A 13 -14.98 -28.98 -4.55
CA LEU A 13 -14.06 -29.54 -3.57
C LEU A 13 -14.03 -28.58 -2.37
N PRO A 14 -14.39 -29.01 -1.17
CA PRO A 14 -14.18 -28.21 0.04
C PRO A 14 -12.68 -27.97 0.20
N LEU A 15 -12.28 -26.70 0.28
CA LEU A 15 -10.91 -26.27 0.52
C LEU A 15 -10.44 -26.87 1.86
N ARG A 16 -9.62 -27.92 1.81
CA ARG A 16 -8.96 -28.46 2.99
C ARG A 16 -7.65 -27.68 3.17
N SER A 17 -7.58 -26.87 4.23
CA SER A 17 -6.32 -26.34 4.72
C SER A 17 -5.36 -27.50 4.98
N GLY A 18 -4.13 -27.42 4.45
CA GLY A 18 -3.07 -28.35 4.82
C GLY A 18 -2.73 -28.20 6.33
N PRO A 19 -2.08 -29.20 6.95
CA PRO A 19 -1.68 -29.10 8.34
C PRO A 19 -0.72 -27.91 8.50
N VAL A 20 -1.04 -26.99 9.42
CA VAL A 20 -0.16 -25.88 9.82
C VAL A 20 1.15 -26.47 10.33
N PRO A 21 2.33 -26.06 9.83
CA PRO A 21 3.63 -26.53 10.32
C PRO A 21 3.72 -26.41 11.84
N GLU A 22 4.43 -27.32 12.48
CA GLU A 22 4.52 -27.38 13.95
C GLU A 22 5.11 -26.10 14.54
N THR A 23 6.00 -25.43 13.82
CA THR A 23 6.60 -24.13 14.16
C THR A 23 5.61 -22.96 14.11
N LEU A 24 4.47 -23.13 13.45
CA LEU A 24 3.43 -22.11 13.26
C LEU A 24 2.18 -22.36 14.10
N ARG A 25 2.15 -23.46 14.90
CA ARG A 25 1.07 -23.67 15.87
C ARG A 25 1.10 -22.63 16.99
N PRO A 26 -0.04 -22.26 17.59
CA PRO A 26 -0.06 -21.35 18.73
C PRO A 26 0.91 -21.79 19.80
N MET A 27 1.70 -20.85 20.31
CA MET A 27 2.74 -21.14 21.30
C MET A 27 2.12 -21.58 22.62
N THR A 28 2.20 -22.86 22.95
CA THR A 28 1.66 -23.42 24.19
C THR A 28 2.68 -23.49 25.34
N ASN A 29 3.97 -23.28 25.08
CA ASN A 29 5.04 -23.20 26.08
C ASN A 29 6.13 -22.25 25.59
N ALA A 30 6.16 -21.02 26.10
CA ALA A 30 7.18 -20.04 25.77
C ALA A 30 7.73 -19.41 27.04
N THR A 31 8.93 -19.79 27.41
CA THR A 31 9.68 -19.08 28.43
C THR A 31 10.51 -17.91 27.86
N ASP A 32 10.67 -17.74 26.54
CA ASP A 32 11.55 -16.70 25.96
C ASP A 32 11.17 -16.13 24.57
N LEU A 33 10.01 -16.48 23.97
CA LEU A 33 9.65 -15.96 22.65
C LEU A 33 8.65 -14.80 22.77
N THR A 34 9.04 -13.62 22.25
CA THR A 34 8.19 -12.42 22.20
C THR A 34 7.18 -12.48 21.05
N LEU A 35 6.19 -11.55 21.05
CA LEU A 35 5.26 -11.39 19.91
C LEU A 35 6.02 -11.12 18.60
N GLY A 36 7.13 -10.37 18.67
CA GLY A 36 7.99 -10.10 17.50
C GLY A 36 8.55 -11.38 16.88
N HIS A 37 9.01 -12.35 17.68
CA HIS A 37 9.46 -13.65 17.12
C HIS A 37 8.33 -14.41 16.42
N ARG A 38 7.11 -14.37 16.99
CA ARG A 38 5.95 -15.00 16.36
C ARG A 38 5.59 -14.34 15.01
N VAL A 39 5.60 -13.02 14.97
CA VAL A 39 5.39 -12.22 13.75
C VAL A 39 6.43 -12.59 12.69
N MET A 40 7.72 -12.59 13.04
CA MET A 40 8.79 -12.93 12.10
C MET A 40 8.66 -14.37 11.57
N ALA A 41 8.26 -15.32 12.40
CA ALA A 41 8.02 -16.70 11.95
C ALA A 41 6.88 -16.80 10.91
N MET A 42 5.78 -16.06 11.09
CA MET A 42 4.69 -16.00 10.12
C MET A 42 5.11 -15.31 8.82
N ILE A 43 5.91 -14.24 8.90
CA ILE A 43 6.49 -13.58 7.72
C ILE A 43 7.37 -14.54 6.91
N GLU A 44 8.25 -15.31 7.58
CA GLU A 44 9.11 -16.27 6.90
C GLU A 44 8.32 -17.39 6.21
N ASP A 45 7.20 -17.82 6.78
CA ASP A 45 6.29 -18.77 6.14
C ASP A 45 5.65 -18.19 4.89
N LEU A 46 5.06 -17.00 4.98
CA LEU A 46 4.44 -16.32 3.84
C LEU A 46 5.45 -15.99 2.73
N ALA A 47 6.70 -15.67 3.08
CA ALA A 47 7.76 -15.37 2.12
C ALA A 47 8.13 -16.56 1.22
N GLN A 48 7.79 -17.79 1.59
CA GLN A 48 8.04 -18.99 0.78
C GLN A 48 7.10 -19.10 -0.43
N HIS A 49 5.97 -18.38 -0.40
CA HIS A 49 4.97 -18.39 -1.47
C HIS A 49 5.31 -17.34 -2.52
N THR A 50 6.02 -17.77 -3.56
CA THR A 50 6.45 -16.93 -4.68
C THR A 50 6.28 -17.67 -6.01
N ASP A 51 6.01 -16.93 -7.09
CA ASP A 51 5.99 -17.44 -8.46
C ASP A 51 7.39 -17.56 -9.06
N GLU A 52 8.40 -16.90 -8.46
CA GLU A 52 9.75 -16.85 -8.96
C GLU A 52 10.78 -17.39 -7.95
N PRO A 53 11.46 -18.50 -8.25
CA PRO A 53 12.47 -19.04 -7.34
C PRO A 53 13.59 -18.04 -7.03
N GLY A 54 13.87 -17.84 -5.74
CA GLY A 54 14.98 -16.99 -5.25
C GLY A 54 14.66 -15.51 -5.09
N ARG A 55 13.44 -15.07 -5.43
CA ARG A 55 12.94 -13.71 -5.17
C ARG A 55 11.44 -13.73 -4.90
N ILE A 56 10.92 -12.75 -4.21
CA ILE A 56 9.50 -12.68 -3.88
C ILE A 56 8.76 -11.93 -4.99
N THR A 57 7.89 -12.67 -5.70
CA THR A 57 6.95 -12.12 -6.68
C THR A 57 5.63 -12.84 -6.47
N ARG A 58 4.60 -12.11 -6.03
CA ARG A 58 3.29 -12.66 -5.68
C ARG A 58 2.19 -11.73 -6.19
N LEU A 59 2.02 -11.77 -7.50
CA LEU A 59 1.03 -10.91 -8.14
C LEU A 59 -0.38 -11.36 -7.80
N TYR A 60 -1.31 -10.41 -7.73
CA TYR A 60 -2.71 -10.69 -7.47
C TYR A 60 -3.26 -11.82 -8.36
N LEU A 61 -3.96 -12.78 -7.76
CA LEU A 61 -4.54 -13.98 -8.40
C LEU A 61 -3.52 -14.89 -9.10
N SER A 62 -2.23 -14.80 -8.77
CA SER A 62 -1.23 -15.75 -9.20
C SER A 62 -1.29 -17.06 -8.39
N THR A 63 -0.52 -18.07 -8.81
CA THR A 63 -0.38 -19.31 -8.05
C THR A 63 0.23 -19.06 -6.67
N ALA A 64 1.23 -18.17 -6.58
CA ALA A 64 1.84 -17.78 -5.30
C ALA A 64 0.85 -17.06 -4.40
N HIS A 65 0.05 -16.13 -4.95
CA HIS A 65 -0.99 -15.45 -4.19
C HIS A 65 -2.03 -16.43 -3.64
N ARG A 66 -2.46 -17.41 -4.43
CA ARG A 66 -3.38 -18.47 -3.95
C ARG A 66 -2.80 -19.24 -2.76
N LYS A 67 -1.53 -19.65 -2.85
CA LYS A 67 -0.86 -20.37 -1.75
C LYS A 67 -0.69 -19.50 -0.51
N ALA A 68 -0.36 -18.21 -0.68
CA ALA A 68 -0.26 -17.27 0.43
C ALA A 68 -1.63 -17.04 1.11
N ALA A 69 -2.71 -16.91 0.32
CA ALA A 69 -4.07 -16.81 0.85
C ALA A 69 -4.47 -18.08 1.65
N GLU A 70 -4.16 -19.28 1.15
CA GLU A 70 -4.40 -20.53 1.86
C GLU A 70 -3.54 -20.65 3.14
N ALA A 71 -2.29 -20.22 3.12
CA ALA A 71 -1.42 -20.17 4.30
C ALA A 71 -1.96 -19.17 5.34
N THR A 72 -2.35 -17.97 4.90
CA THR A 72 -2.97 -16.95 5.77
C THR A 72 -4.27 -17.45 6.39
N LEU A 73 -5.13 -18.12 5.61
CA LEU A 73 -6.34 -18.79 6.10
C LEU A 73 -5.99 -19.79 7.21
N GLY A 74 -4.98 -20.62 6.99
CA GLY A 74 -4.51 -21.59 7.99
C GLY A 74 -3.99 -20.93 9.26
N LEU A 75 -3.24 -19.84 9.16
CA LEU A 75 -2.76 -19.06 10.30
C LEU A 75 -3.92 -18.44 11.10
N MET A 76 -4.92 -17.85 10.42
CA MET A 76 -6.10 -17.28 11.05
C MET A 76 -6.92 -18.36 11.79
N GLN A 77 -7.13 -19.53 11.16
CA GLN A 77 -7.82 -20.66 11.76
C GLN A 77 -7.06 -21.24 12.97
N ALA A 78 -5.73 -21.33 12.89
CA ALA A 78 -4.88 -21.75 14.00
C ALA A 78 -4.94 -20.78 15.18
N ALA A 79 -5.03 -19.46 14.91
CA ALA A 79 -5.29 -18.44 15.92
C ALA A 79 -6.74 -18.53 16.47
N GLY A 80 -7.59 -19.37 15.89
CA GLY A 80 -8.98 -19.65 16.28
C GLY A 80 -9.94 -18.56 15.82
N LEU A 81 -9.65 -17.93 14.70
CA LEU A 81 -10.59 -17.09 13.96
C LEU A 81 -11.52 -17.98 13.12
N ASP A 82 -12.78 -17.58 12.95
CA ASP A 82 -13.63 -18.09 11.89
C ASP A 82 -13.23 -17.40 10.59
N ALA A 83 -12.56 -18.14 9.69
CA ALA A 83 -11.87 -17.55 8.55
C ALA A 83 -12.24 -18.22 7.22
N HIS A 84 -12.30 -17.39 6.17
CA HIS A 84 -12.61 -17.80 4.80
C HIS A 84 -11.85 -16.93 3.79
N ILE A 85 -11.79 -17.42 2.54
CA ILE A 85 -11.37 -16.62 1.37
C ILE A 85 -12.62 -16.10 0.70
N ASP A 86 -12.69 -14.81 0.43
CA ASP A 86 -13.85 -14.15 -0.17
C ASP A 86 -13.89 -14.28 -1.71
N ALA A 87 -14.92 -13.69 -2.32
CA ALA A 87 -15.17 -13.75 -3.76
C ALA A 87 -14.03 -13.15 -4.62
N LEU A 88 -13.24 -12.23 -4.06
CA LEU A 88 -12.10 -11.58 -4.74
C LEU A 88 -10.74 -12.12 -4.31
N GLY A 89 -10.70 -13.12 -3.43
CA GLY A 89 -9.46 -13.75 -3.00
C GLY A 89 -8.82 -13.14 -1.75
N SER A 90 -9.45 -12.15 -1.11
CA SER A 90 -9.03 -11.67 0.21
C SER A 90 -9.33 -12.73 1.27
N VAL A 91 -8.52 -12.76 2.34
CA VAL A 91 -8.74 -13.67 3.47
C VAL A 91 -9.29 -12.88 4.65
N ILE A 92 -10.45 -13.28 5.15
CA ILE A 92 -11.12 -12.63 6.27
C ILE A 92 -11.27 -13.62 7.41
N GLY A 93 -10.79 -13.25 8.60
CA GLY A 93 -10.91 -14.04 9.82
C GLY A 93 -11.57 -13.26 10.95
N ARG A 94 -12.59 -13.81 11.60
CA ARG A 94 -13.39 -13.15 12.63
C ARG A 94 -13.23 -13.80 14.00
N MET A 95 -12.98 -12.99 15.02
CA MET A 95 -13.08 -13.30 16.44
C MET A 95 -14.30 -12.61 17.01
N GLU A 96 -15.20 -13.35 17.65
CA GLU A 96 -16.39 -12.79 18.28
C GLU A 96 -16.06 -12.03 19.57
N GLY A 97 -16.72 -10.88 19.75
CA GLY A 97 -16.74 -10.12 21.00
C GLY A 97 -17.74 -10.64 22.01
N THR A 98 -17.88 -9.94 23.14
CA THR A 98 -18.94 -10.21 24.13
C THR A 98 -20.32 -9.85 23.57
N ASP A 99 -20.39 -8.84 22.70
CA ASP A 99 -21.55 -8.54 21.86
C ASP A 99 -21.23 -8.84 20.39
N SER A 100 -21.73 -9.93 19.87
CA SER A 100 -21.56 -10.32 18.45
C SER A 100 -22.29 -9.40 17.47
N ASN A 101 -23.24 -8.57 17.97
CA ASN A 101 -23.99 -7.61 17.17
C ASN A 101 -23.35 -6.21 17.15
N ALA A 102 -22.36 -5.95 17.98
CA ALA A 102 -21.61 -4.69 17.92
C ALA A 102 -20.89 -4.51 16.57
N PRO A 103 -20.63 -3.27 16.13
CA PRO A 103 -19.79 -3.00 14.97
C PRO A 103 -18.39 -3.60 15.14
N ALA A 104 -17.86 -4.25 14.11
CA ALA A 104 -16.55 -4.92 14.18
C ALA A 104 -15.39 -3.93 14.01
N LEU A 105 -14.31 -4.11 14.78
CA LEU A 105 -13.01 -3.51 14.49
C LEU A 105 -12.29 -4.35 13.45
N LEU A 106 -11.89 -3.72 12.34
CA LEU A 106 -11.11 -4.36 11.28
C LEU A 106 -9.63 -4.03 11.46
N ILE A 107 -8.77 -5.03 11.26
CA ILE A 107 -7.31 -4.88 11.25
C ILE A 107 -6.82 -5.60 10.01
N GLY A 108 -6.02 -4.95 9.17
CA GLY A 108 -5.58 -5.61 7.94
C GLY A 108 -4.48 -4.86 7.19
N SER A 109 -4.10 -5.45 6.09
CA SER A 109 -3.23 -4.97 5.04
C SER A 109 -3.28 -6.00 3.91
N HIS A 110 -2.33 -5.97 2.96
CA HIS A 110 -2.34 -6.83 1.79
C HIS A 110 -1.35 -8.00 1.87
N ILE A 111 -1.53 -8.97 0.96
CA ILE A 111 -0.65 -10.12 0.80
C ILE A 111 -0.12 -10.31 -0.63
N ASP A 112 -0.57 -9.51 -1.59
CA ASP A 112 0.09 -9.40 -2.90
C ASP A 112 1.40 -8.60 -2.79
N SER A 113 2.19 -8.56 -3.84
CA SER A 113 3.47 -7.85 -3.87
C SER A 113 3.79 -7.32 -5.25
N VAL A 114 4.70 -6.34 -5.31
CA VAL A 114 5.41 -6.00 -6.55
C VAL A 114 6.32 -7.15 -7.02
N VAL A 115 6.90 -7.01 -8.22
CA VAL A 115 7.92 -7.93 -8.73
C VAL A 115 9.24 -7.74 -7.96
N ASP A 116 9.87 -8.84 -7.52
CA ASP A 116 11.13 -8.84 -6.76
C ASP A 116 11.04 -8.00 -5.46
N ALA A 117 9.97 -8.23 -4.72
CA ALA A 117 9.61 -7.50 -3.51
C ALA A 117 10.45 -7.88 -2.28
N GLY A 118 10.25 -7.10 -1.21
CA GLY A 118 10.58 -7.51 0.15
C GLY A 118 9.57 -8.51 0.73
N ARG A 119 9.69 -8.80 2.01
CA ARG A 119 8.82 -9.80 2.67
C ARG A 119 7.85 -9.20 3.67
N TYR A 120 7.99 -7.91 4.00
CA TYR A 120 7.24 -7.25 5.06
C TYR A 120 6.12 -6.35 4.54
N ASP A 121 6.31 -5.81 3.34
CA ASP A 121 5.36 -4.94 2.66
C ASP A 121 3.98 -5.60 2.58
N GLY A 122 2.97 -4.99 3.20
CA GLY A 122 1.61 -5.51 3.40
C GLY A 122 1.52 -6.69 4.38
N ASN A 123 2.29 -7.74 4.15
CA ASN A 123 2.23 -8.98 4.94
C ASN A 123 2.39 -8.74 6.44
N LEU A 124 3.22 -7.75 6.83
CA LEU A 124 3.48 -7.41 8.23
C LEU A 124 2.18 -7.03 8.96
N GLY A 125 1.34 -6.18 8.35
CA GLY A 125 0.08 -5.75 8.97
C GLY A 125 -0.88 -6.89 9.21
N VAL A 126 -0.96 -7.82 8.26
CA VAL A 126 -1.81 -9.01 8.38
C VAL A 126 -1.35 -9.91 9.53
N VAL A 127 -0.07 -10.27 9.57
CA VAL A 127 0.43 -11.18 10.62
C VAL A 127 0.47 -10.53 12.00
N LEU A 128 0.64 -9.21 12.09
CA LEU A 128 0.50 -8.46 13.35
C LEU A 128 -0.92 -8.56 13.88
N GLY A 129 -1.94 -8.40 13.02
CA GLY A 129 -3.34 -8.59 13.40
C GLY A 129 -3.60 -10.00 13.94
N ILE A 130 -3.09 -11.05 13.28
CA ILE A 130 -3.21 -12.43 13.74
C ILE A 130 -2.52 -12.63 15.10
N ALA A 131 -1.30 -12.11 15.28
CA ALA A 131 -0.55 -12.22 16.53
C ALA A 131 -1.26 -11.51 17.70
N VAL A 132 -1.92 -10.38 17.44
CA VAL A 132 -2.72 -9.67 18.46
C VAL A 132 -3.92 -10.51 18.90
N VAL A 133 -4.63 -11.16 17.97
CA VAL A 133 -5.75 -12.06 18.32
C VAL A 133 -5.25 -13.25 19.13
N GLU A 134 -4.13 -13.88 18.77
CA GLU A 134 -3.49 -14.93 19.55
C GLU A 134 -3.18 -14.45 20.98
N ALA A 135 -2.61 -13.24 21.11
CA ALA A 135 -2.25 -12.65 22.41
C ALA A 135 -3.48 -12.34 23.28
N LEU A 136 -4.56 -11.82 22.72
CA LEU A 136 -5.83 -11.61 23.44
C LEU A 136 -6.38 -12.91 23.99
N LYS A 137 -6.40 -13.97 23.18
CA LYS A 137 -6.87 -15.30 23.61
C LYS A 137 -5.98 -15.91 24.71
N GLN A 138 -4.66 -15.84 24.57
CA GLN A 138 -3.72 -16.33 25.57
C GLN A 138 -3.88 -15.61 26.92
N GLN A 139 -4.23 -14.31 26.89
CA GLN A 139 -4.49 -13.52 28.08
C GLN A 139 -5.91 -13.70 28.63
N GLY A 140 -6.77 -14.50 27.97
CA GLY A 140 -8.17 -14.69 28.35
C GLY A 140 -9.02 -13.43 28.18
N ILE A 141 -8.58 -12.48 27.35
CA ILE A 141 -9.29 -11.22 27.08
C ILE A 141 -10.29 -11.44 25.97
N LYS A 142 -11.56 -11.16 26.24
CA LYS A 142 -12.63 -11.14 25.23
C LYS A 142 -12.99 -9.68 24.93
N PRO A 143 -12.84 -9.19 23.70
CA PRO A 143 -13.18 -7.82 23.33
C PRO A 143 -14.69 -7.58 23.46
N SER A 144 -15.11 -6.32 23.65
CA SER A 144 -16.54 -5.95 23.71
C SER A 144 -17.23 -6.12 22.36
N CYS A 145 -16.52 -5.91 21.25
CA CYS A 145 -17.01 -6.05 19.87
C CYS A 145 -16.20 -7.09 19.08
N PRO A 146 -16.71 -7.57 17.95
CA PRO A 146 -15.95 -8.45 17.09
C PRO A 146 -14.68 -7.79 16.54
N ILE A 147 -13.62 -8.60 16.34
CA ILE A 147 -12.40 -8.20 15.64
C ILE A 147 -12.31 -9.02 14.35
N GLU A 148 -12.08 -8.37 13.23
CA GLU A 148 -11.84 -9.03 11.95
C GLU A 148 -10.45 -8.71 11.42
N ILE A 149 -9.70 -9.76 11.04
CA ILE A 149 -8.42 -9.62 10.35
C ILE A 149 -8.68 -9.78 8.87
N VAL A 150 -8.20 -8.82 8.06
CA VAL A 150 -8.38 -8.80 6.61
C VAL A 150 -7.02 -8.81 5.92
N ALA A 151 -6.81 -9.78 5.02
CA ALA A 151 -5.66 -9.83 4.13
C ALA A 151 -6.15 -9.54 2.71
N PHE A 152 -5.93 -8.32 2.25
CA PHE A 152 -6.30 -7.87 0.90
C PHE A 152 -5.38 -8.46 -0.16
N GLY A 153 -5.80 -8.43 -1.43
CA GLY A 153 -5.10 -9.13 -2.48
C GLY A 153 -4.64 -8.30 -3.68
N ASP A 154 -4.98 -7.05 -3.81
CA ASP A 154 -4.72 -6.21 -5.00
C ASP A 154 -4.40 -4.77 -4.59
N GLU A 155 -3.50 -4.62 -3.64
CA GLU A 155 -3.05 -3.30 -3.19
C GLU A 155 -2.05 -2.69 -4.19
N GLU A 156 -1.10 -3.49 -4.65
CA GLU A 156 0.06 -3.08 -5.45
C GLU A 156 -0.28 -2.70 -6.90
N ASN A 157 -1.46 -3.07 -7.37
CA ASN A 157 -1.97 -2.73 -8.71
C ASN A 157 -1.02 -3.13 -9.87
N VAL A 158 -0.23 -4.21 -9.70
CA VAL A 158 0.83 -4.59 -10.66
C VAL A 158 0.28 -5.40 -11.82
N ARG A 159 -0.64 -6.35 -11.55
CA ARG A 159 -1.08 -7.29 -12.57
C ARG A 159 -2.21 -6.77 -13.44
N PHE A 160 -3.21 -6.12 -12.84
CA PHE A 160 -4.39 -5.64 -13.54
C PHE A 160 -4.50 -4.12 -13.48
N PRO A 161 -5.20 -3.47 -14.44
CA PRO A 161 -5.45 -2.02 -14.41
C PRO A 161 -6.58 -1.68 -13.41
N THR A 162 -6.39 -2.06 -12.18
CA THR A 162 -7.29 -1.85 -11.04
C THR A 162 -6.76 -0.75 -10.12
N ASN A 163 -7.44 -0.49 -9.04
CA ASN A 163 -6.98 0.40 -7.97
C ASN A 163 -7.56 -0.08 -6.64
N LEU A 164 -6.75 -0.79 -5.84
CA LEU A 164 -7.15 -1.30 -4.53
C LEU A 164 -8.44 -2.15 -4.63
N SER A 165 -8.57 -3.01 -5.64
CA SER A 165 -9.87 -3.57 -6.03
C SER A 165 -10.55 -4.36 -4.91
N THR A 166 -9.79 -5.05 -4.07
CA THR A 166 -10.32 -5.87 -2.97
C THR A 166 -10.78 -5.02 -1.78
N SER A 167 -10.00 -4.05 -1.33
CA SER A 167 -10.41 -3.12 -0.28
C SER A 167 -11.51 -2.17 -0.73
N GLN A 168 -11.50 -1.72 -1.99
CA GLN A 168 -12.60 -0.95 -2.58
C GLN A 168 -13.90 -1.76 -2.61
N ALA A 169 -13.83 -3.07 -2.87
CA ALA A 169 -15.02 -3.93 -2.82
C ALA A 169 -15.60 -3.98 -1.40
N LEU A 170 -14.75 -4.16 -0.40
CA LEU A 170 -15.16 -4.16 1.00
C LEU A 170 -15.76 -2.82 1.42
N ALA A 171 -15.21 -1.71 0.89
CA ALA A 171 -15.72 -0.36 1.10
C ALA A 171 -16.97 -0.01 0.25
N GLY A 172 -17.52 -0.97 -0.52
CA GLY A 172 -18.72 -0.76 -1.34
C GLY A 172 -18.48 0.10 -2.60
N ARG A 173 -17.24 0.18 -3.06
CA ARG A 173 -16.80 1.01 -4.19
C ARG A 173 -16.19 0.22 -5.34
N PHE A 174 -16.41 -1.10 -5.40
CA PHE A 174 -15.93 -1.92 -6.50
C PHE A 174 -16.46 -1.42 -7.85
N ASN A 175 -15.56 -1.23 -8.80
CA ASN A 175 -15.94 -0.86 -10.15
C ASN A 175 -16.07 -2.14 -11.02
N PRO A 176 -17.27 -2.55 -11.43
CA PRO A 176 -17.46 -3.76 -12.24
C PRO A 176 -16.70 -3.75 -13.57
N ALA A 177 -16.35 -2.57 -14.11
CA ALA A 177 -15.57 -2.46 -15.35
C ALA A 177 -14.13 -3.00 -15.18
N TRP A 178 -13.60 -3.09 -13.97
CA TRP A 178 -12.30 -3.71 -13.71
C TRP A 178 -12.27 -5.18 -14.13
N LEU A 179 -13.39 -5.88 -14.06
CA LEU A 179 -13.49 -7.30 -14.46
C LEU A 179 -13.10 -7.57 -15.91
N ASP A 180 -13.22 -6.57 -16.79
CA ASP A 180 -12.82 -6.65 -18.19
C ASP A 180 -11.35 -6.21 -18.42
N GLY A 181 -10.71 -5.65 -17.39
CA GLY A 181 -9.29 -5.27 -17.39
C GLY A 181 -8.41 -6.49 -17.63
N ARG A 182 -7.36 -6.32 -18.45
CA ARG A 182 -6.48 -7.43 -18.84
C ARG A 182 -5.06 -7.20 -18.33
N ASP A 183 -4.43 -8.30 -17.92
CA ASP A 183 -3.00 -8.32 -17.61
C ASP A 183 -2.14 -8.31 -18.88
N GLN A 184 -0.82 -8.36 -18.69
CA GLN A 184 0.16 -8.34 -19.80
C GLN A 184 0.04 -9.53 -20.76
N ASP A 185 -0.51 -10.65 -20.30
CA ASP A 185 -0.74 -11.87 -21.09
C ASP A 185 -2.12 -11.86 -21.76
N GLY A 186 -2.91 -10.79 -21.58
CA GLY A 186 -4.25 -10.64 -22.13
C GLY A 186 -5.34 -11.38 -21.36
N ILE A 187 -5.05 -11.90 -20.17
CA ILE A 187 -6.02 -12.58 -19.29
C ILE A 187 -6.89 -11.50 -18.62
N ALA A 188 -8.22 -11.62 -18.73
CA ALA A 188 -9.11 -10.71 -18.04
C ALA A 188 -9.15 -11.00 -16.53
N LEU A 189 -9.37 -9.96 -15.71
CA LEU A 189 -9.51 -10.12 -14.26
C LEU A 189 -10.60 -11.12 -13.90
N ARG A 190 -11.74 -11.09 -14.59
CA ARG A 190 -12.84 -12.08 -14.43
C ARG A 190 -12.34 -13.51 -14.60
N ASP A 191 -11.58 -13.78 -15.66
CA ASP A 191 -11.07 -15.12 -15.96
C ASP A 191 -10.04 -15.57 -14.92
N ALA A 192 -9.18 -14.65 -14.48
CA ALA A 192 -8.21 -14.92 -13.42
C ALA A 192 -8.89 -15.21 -12.07
N LEU A 193 -9.96 -14.48 -11.72
CA LEU A 193 -10.75 -14.75 -10.51
C LEU A 193 -11.36 -16.14 -10.53
N ILE A 194 -11.98 -16.54 -11.65
CA ILE A 194 -12.56 -17.88 -11.81
C ILE A 194 -11.46 -18.96 -11.67
N ALA A 195 -10.30 -18.76 -12.31
CA ALA A 195 -9.18 -19.68 -12.21
C ALA A 195 -8.60 -19.76 -10.79
N PHE A 196 -8.63 -18.66 -10.05
CA PHE A 196 -8.23 -18.59 -8.64
C PHE A 196 -9.25 -19.31 -7.73
N GLY A 197 -10.48 -19.49 -8.16
CA GLY A 197 -11.57 -20.08 -7.38
C GLY A 197 -12.43 -19.03 -6.67
N GLY A 198 -12.34 -17.76 -7.10
CA GLY A 198 -13.19 -16.66 -6.68
C GLY A 198 -14.51 -16.59 -7.46
N ASP A 199 -15.31 -15.57 -7.15
CA ASP A 199 -16.61 -15.31 -7.78
C ASP A 199 -16.71 -13.86 -8.26
N PRO A 200 -16.45 -13.59 -9.55
CA PRO A 200 -16.55 -12.23 -10.09
C PRO A 200 -17.91 -11.57 -9.88
N ASP A 201 -18.99 -12.36 -9.90
CA ASP A 201 -20.35 -11.84 -9.75
C ASP A 201 -20.69 -11.54 -8.28
N GLY A 202 -19.94 -12.14 -7.33
CA GLY A 202 -20.02 -11.87 -5.90
C GLY A 202 -19.32 -10.59 -5.44
N ALA A 203 -18.48 -9.96 -6.30
CA ALA A 203 -17.61 -8.83 -5.91
C ALA A 203 -18.38 -7.66 -5.28
N VAL A 204 -19.51 -7.26 -5.84
CA VAL A 204 -20.32 -6.14 -5.32
C VAL A 204 -20.99 -6.48 -3.99
N ALA A 205 -21.26 -7.75 -3.74
CA ALA A 205 -21.91 -8.21 -2.50
C ALA A 205 -20.96 -8.22 -1.29
N LEU A 206 -19.64 -8.01 -1.51
CA LEU A 206 -18.66 -7.87 -0.43
C LEU A 206 -18.79 -6.56 0.35
N ALA A 207 -19.54 -5.59 -0.17
CA ALA A 207 -19.74 -4.28 0.44
C ALA A 207 -20.19 -4.40 1.90
N ARG A 208 -19.43 -3.78 2.81
CA ARG A 208 -19.75 -3.73 4.24
C ARG A 208 -20.70 -2.60 4.55
N ASP A 209 -21.52 -2.83 5.57
CA ASP A 209 -22.36 -1.78 6.14
C ASP A 209 -21.50 -0.89 7.06
N PRO A 210 -21.39 0.44 6.80
CA PRO A 210 -20.67 1.35 7.68
C PRO A 210 -21.18 1.32 9.14
N ALA A 211 -22.48 1.12 9.36
CA ALA A 211 -23.06 1.02 10.70
C ALA A 211 -22.63 -0.24 11.47
N ARG A 212 -22.04 -1.23 10.78
CA ARG A 212 -21.54 -2.49 11.34
C ARG A 212 -20.00 -2.54 11.41
N THR A 213 -19.33 -1.42 11.10
CA THR A 213 -17.86 -1.31 11.07
C THR A 213 -17.44 -0.21 12.04
N LEU A 214 -16.78 -0.59 13.13
CA LEU A 214 -16.32 0.33 14.17
C LEU A 214 -15.18 1.22 13.68
N GLY A 215 -14.22 0.62 12.98
CA GLY A 215 -13.06 1.29 12.43
C GLY A 215 -12.10 0.30 11.79
N TYR A 216 -11.05 0.84 11.17
CA TYR A 216 -9.99 0.07 10.50
C TYR A 216 -8.61 0.51 10.99
N LEU A 217 -7.77 -0.45 11.35
CA LEU A 217 -6.38 -0.23 11.71
C LEU A 217 -5.48 -0.97 10.71
N GLU A 218 -4.53 -0.25 10.12
CA GLU A 218 -3.50 -0.83 9.28
C GLU A 218 -2.12 -0.62 9.90
N VAL A 219 -1.34 -1.68 9.99
CA VAL A 219 0.08 -1.58 10.36
C VAL A 219 0.91 -1.88 9.12
N HIS A 220 1.88 -1.04 8.83
CA HIS A 220 2.69 -1.16 7.64
C HIS A 220 4.14 -0.77 7.93
N ILE A 221 5.10 -1.23 7.14
CA ILE A 221 6.45 -0.66 7.19
C ILE A 221 6.40 0.79 6.72
N GLU A 222 7.30 1.64 7.25
CA GLU A 222 7.33 3.08 6.88
C GLU A 222 7.61 3.30 5.38
N GLN A 223 8.36 2.42 4.74
CA GLN A 223 8.88 2.59 3.38
C GLN A 223 9.70 3.90 3.21
N GLY A 224 10.16 4.43 4.32
CA GLY A 224 10.90 5.68 4.44
C GLY A 224 11.93 5.61 5.57
N PRO A 225 12.86 6.58 5.65
CA PRO A 225 13.99 6.54 6.58
C PRO A 225 13.76 7.35 7.87
N GLN A 226 12.57 7.92 8.11
CA GLN A 226 12.39 8.91 9.19
C GLN A 226 12.40 8.26 10.58
N LEU A 227 11.77 7.09 10.74
CA LEU A 227 11.78 6.35 12.01
C LEU A 227 13.20 5.89 12.36
N GLU A 228 13.96 5.40 11.37
CA GLU A 228 15.36 5.03 11.59
C GLU A 228 16.21 6.25 11.98
N ALA A 229 16.01 7.39 11.31
CA ALA A 229 16.72 8.62 11.62
C ALA A 229 16.42 9.18 13.03
N GLN A 230 15.25 8.87 13.59
CA GLN A 230 14.81 9.27 14.94
C GLN A 230 15.02 8.17 15.99
N ASP A 231 15.55 7.01 15.58
CA ASP A 231 15.69 5.81 16.44
C ASP A 231 14.38 5.40 17.13
N LEU A 232 13.26 5.50 16.39
CA LEU A 232 11.93 5.11 16.85
C LEU A 232 11.49 3.82 16.16
N PRO A 233 10.93 2.83 16.91
CA PRO A 233 10.48 1.57 16.32
C PRO A 233 9.16 1.69 15.54
N VAL A 234 8.32 2.67 15.92
CA VAL A 234 6.99 2.89 15.34
C VAL A 234 6.68 4.38 15.19
N GLY A 235 5.78 4.69 14.26
CA GLY A 235 5.25 6.05 14.06
C GLY A 235 3.76 6.01 13.72
N ILE A 236 3.05 7.11 13.98
CA ILE A 236 1.60 7.22 13.73
C ILE A 236 1.38 7.96 12.43
N VAL A 237 0.60 7.40 11.53
CA VAL A 237 0.30 8.05 10.25
C VAL A 237 -0.74 9.13 10.45
N SER A 238 -0.42 10.35 10.04
CA SER A 238 -1.35 11.50 10.10
C SER A 238 -2.31 11.54 8.91
N ALA A 239 -1.80 11.20 7.72
CA ALA A 239 -2.55 11.12 6.48
C ALA A 239 -1.78 10.29 5.43
N ILE A 240 -2.49 9.73 4.46
CA ILE A 240 -1.90 9.27 3.21
C ILE A 240 -1.94 10.44 2.23
N ASN A 241 -0.80 10.74 1.60
CA ASN A 241 -0.65 11.91 0.76
C ASN A 241 -1.61 11.90 -0.44
N GLY A 242 -2.22 13.05 -0.71
CA GLY A 242 -2.79 13.34 -2.01
C GLY A 242 -1.68 13.49 -3.07
N ILE A 243 -1.99 13.14 -4.31
CA ILE A 243 -1.04 13.09 -5.42
C ILE A 243 -1.60 13.84 -6.61
N THR A 244 -0.81 14.78 -7.16
CA THR A 244 -1.04 15.37 -8.49
C THR A 244 0.09 14.97 -9.41
N ARG A 245 -0.23 14.34 -10.57
CA ARG A 245 0.74 14.05 -11.62
C ARG A 245 0.37 14.74 -12.92
N ALA A 246 1.40 15.28 -13.58
CA ALA A 246 1.24 15.91 -14.88
C ALA A 246 2.35 15.50 -15.85
N ARG A 247 2.01 15.47 -17.15
CA ARG A 247 3.00 15.51 -18.23
C ARG A 247 3.17 16.94 -18.67
N ALA A 248 4.40 17.31 -19.01
CA ALA A 248 4.70 18.63 -19.51
C ALA A 248 5.55 18.53 -20.77
N HIS A 249 5.25 19.38 -21.73
CA HIS A 249 5.94 19.48 -23.01
C HIS A 249 6.50 20.90 -23.12
N LEU A 250 7.80 21.02 -23.29
CA LEU A 250 8.46 22.28 -23.54
C LEU A 250 8.96 22.33 -25.00
N ILE A 251 8.52 23.34 -25.75
CA ILE A 251 8.80 23.48 -27.16
C ILE A 251 9.63 24.77 -27.37
N GLY A 252 10.84 24.57 -27.85
CA GLY A 252 11.78 25.62 -28.23
C GLY A 252 12.10 25.54 -29.73
N GLU A 253 13.35 25.83 -30.09
CA GLU A 253 13.80 25.87 -31.49
C GLU A 253 15.15 25.17 -31.64
N ALA A 254 15.21 24.17 -32.55
CA ALA A 254 16.47 23.52 -32.88
C ALA A 254 17.41 24.48 -33.63
N GLY A 255 18.69 24.42 -33.32
CA GLY A 255 19.70 25.23 -33.98
C GLY A 255 21.09 24.64 -33.82
N HIS A 256 22.04 25.14 -34.59
CA HIS A 256 23.43 24.70 -34.49
C HIS A 256 24.05 25.24 -33.19
N ALA A 257 24.55 24.37 -32.32
CA ALA A 257 25.04 24.74 -30.98
C ALA A 257 26.24 25.71 -31.03
N GLY A 258 27.04 25.72 -32.10
CA GLY A 258 28.21 26.57 -32.23
C GLY A 258 27.96 27.90 -32.96
N THR A 259 26.83 28.06 -33.66
CA THR A 259 26.60 29.25 -34.52
C THR A 259 25.46 30.17 -34.04
N VAL A 260 24.48 29.65 -33.30
CA VAL A 260 23.39 30.45 -32.77
C VAL A 260 23.86 31.19 -31.49
N PRO A 261 23.82 32.52 -31.46
CA PRO A 261 24.20 33.28 -30.28
C PRO A 261 23.30 32.96 -29.07
N MET A 262 23.84 32.99 -27.83
CA MET A 262 23.10 32.62 -26.61
C MET A 262 21.80 33.42 -26.44
N THR A 263 21.82 34.71 -26.78
CA THR A 263 20.66 35.63 -26.64
C THR A 263 19.52 35.37 -27.65
N MET A 264 19.79 34.58 -28.68
CA MET A 264 18.80 34.22 -29.73
C MET A 264 18.23 32.82 -29.60
N ARG A 265 18.70 32.05 -28.59
CA ARG A 265 18.28 30.65 -28.40
C ARG A 265 16.93 30.55 -27.74
N ARG A 266 16.15 29.57 -28.22
CA ARG A 266 14.96 29.05 -27.56
C ARG A 266 15.24 27.61 -27.15
N ASP A 267 16.13 27.46 -26.17
CA ASP A 267 16.67 26.18 -25.72
C ASP A 267 15.71 25.54 -24.72
N ALA A 268 15.02 24.49 -25.15
CA ALA A 268 14.05 23.78 -24.32
C ALA A 268 14.70 23.08 -23.11
N LEU A 269 15.91 22.52 -23.26
CA LEU A 269 16.59 21.84 -22.17
C LEU A 269 17.07 22.81 -21.09
N ALA A 270 17.63 23.95 -21.49
CA ALA A 270 18.03 25.00 -20.54
C ALA A 270 16.83 25.56 -19.76
N ALA A 271 15.64 25.59 -20.38
CA ALA A 271 14.42 25.98 -19.68
C ALA A 271 13.92 24.89 -18.70
N VAL A 272 13.96 23.59 -19.08
CA VAL A 272 13.58 22.50 -18.18
C VAL A 272 14.52 22.41 -16.99
N ALA A 273 15.83 22.66 -17.15
CA ALA A 273 16.77 22.67 -16.05
C ALA A 273 16.39 23.71 -14.97
N GLU A 274 15.87 24.89 -15.36
CA GLU A 274 15.33 25.88 -14.44
C GLU A 274 14.03 25.39 -13.78
N MET A 275 13.14 24.74 -14.56
CA MET A 275 11.87 24.21 -14.04
C MET A 275 12.05 23.06 -13.05
N ILE A 276 13.04 22.19 -13.24
CA ILE A 276 13.41 21.16 -12.26
C ILE A 276 13.75 21.81 -10.91
N GLY A 277 14.54 22.88 -10.92
CA GLY A 277 14.86 23.62 -9.68
C GLY A 277 13.64 24.32 -9.05
N ILE A 278 12.64 24.73 -9.84
CA ILE A 278 11.37 25.28 -9.34
C ILE A 278 10.59 24.19 -8.61
N VAL A 279 10.45 23.01 -9.23
CA VAL A 279 9.75 21.86 -8.65
C VAL A 279 10.40 21.40 -7.34
N GLU A 280 11.72 21.20 -7.33
CA GLU A 280 12.48 20.79 -6.15
C GLU A 280 12.32 21.80 -5.00
N ARG A 281 12.45 23.08 -5.29
CA ARG A 281 12.28 24.16 -4.30
C ARG A 281 10.86 24.19 -3.73
N ALA A 282 9.85 24.04 -4.58
CA ALA A 282 8.45 24.04 -4.14
C ALA A 282 8.15 22.89 -3.15
N GLY A 283 8.68 21.68 -3.42
CA GLY A 283 8.56 20.53 -2.53
C GLY A 283 9.38 20.66 -1.25
N SER A 284 10.49 21.46 -1.26
CA SER A 284 11.39 21.56 -0.10
C SER A 284 11.03 22.70 0.86
N THR A 285 10.19 23.65 0.46
CA THR A 285 9.87 24.86 1.25
C THR A 285 8.60 24.75 2.09
N ARG A 286 7.84 23.68 1.94
CA ARG A 286 6.63 23.40 2.72
C ARG A 286 6.82 22.15 3.57
N THR A 287 6.15 22.10 4.71
CA THR A 287 6.22 20.93 5.61
C THR A 287 5.48 19.75 4.99
N ASP A 288 6.08 18.56 5.09
CA ASP A 288 5.51 17.27 4.67
C ASP A 288 5.08 17.21 3.20
N THR A 289 5.71 18.04 2.34
CA THR A 289 5.48 18.02 0.90
C THR A 289 6.69 17.46 0.15
N VAL A 290 6.41 16.80 -0.97
CA VAL A 290 7.44 16.38 -1.92
C VAL A 290 7.01 16.72 -3.34
N ALA A 291 7.96 17.11 -4.19
CA ALA A 291 7.71 17.35 -5.61
C ALA A 291 8.93 16.91 -6.43
N THR A 292 8.68 16.18 -7.51
CA THR A 292 9.73 15.52 -8.29
C THR A 292 9.46 15.61 -9.79
N VAL A 293 10.54 15.83 -10.56
CA VAL A 293 10.57 15.56 -12.00
C VAL A 293 11.25 14.21 -12.20
N GLY A 294 10.46 13.16 -12.40
CA GLY A 294 10.95 11.77 -12.51
C GLY A 294 11.44 11.39 -13.90
N VAL A 295 10.95 12.06 -14.95
CA VAL A 295 11.31 11.80 -16.35
C VAL A 295 11.63 13.11 -17.04
N ALA A 296 12.69 13.15 -17.87
CA ALA A 296 12.99 14.22 -18.81
C ALA A 296 13.58 13.62 -20.09
N GLN A 297 12.89 13.78 -21.20
CA GLN A 297 13.28 13.25 -22.52
C GLN A 297 13.56 14.38 -23.49
N VAL A 298 14.80 14.44 -23.98
CA VAL A 298 15.34 15.54 -24.80
C VAL A 298 15.33 15.17 -26.28
N GLN A 299 14.84 16.08 -27.12
CA GLN A 299 14.81 15.91 -28.58
C GLN A 299 15.47 17.11 -29.28
N PRO A 300 16.32 16.87 -30.30
CA PRO A 300 16.72 15.59 -30.90
C PRO A 300 17.80 14.81 -30.12
N GLY A 301 18.35 15.39 -29.02
CA GLY A 301 19.35 14.69 -28.18
C GLY A 301 20.73 14.56 -28.83
N ALA A 302 21.17 15.53 -29.63
CA ALA A 302 22.45 15.55 -30.30
C ALA A 302 23.38 16.60 -29.68
N ILE A 303 24.69 16.27 -29.55
CA ILE A 303 25.65 17.11 -28.84
C ILE A 303 25.87 18.51 -29.46
N ASN A 304 25.66 18.64 -30.75
CA ASN A 304 25.87 19.87 -31.52
C ASN A 304 24.57 20.58 -31.96
N VAL A 305 23.43 20.20 -31.39
CA VAL A 305 22.11 20.77 -31.70
C VAL A 305 21.46 21.33 -30.43
N ILE A 306 20.94 22.56 -30.50
CA ILE A 306 20.13 23.16 -29.44
C ILE A 306 18.84 22.34 -29.32
N PRO A 307 18.47 21.82 -28.13
CA PRO A 307 17.25 21.02 -27.98
C PRO A 307 15.98 21.80 -28.30
N ALA A 308 15.16 21.24 -29.20
CA ALA A 308 13.90 21.84 -29.63
C ALA A 308 12.72 21.45 -28.74
N ARG A 309 12.78 20.29 -28.09
CA ARG A 309 11.69 19.78 -27.26
C ARG A 309 12.23 19.00 -26.09
N VAL A 310 11.57 19.17 -24.95
CA VAL A 310 11.75 18.28 -23.78
C VAL A 310 10.39 17.90 -23.25
N ASP A 311 10.18 16.60 -23.10
CA ASP A 311 9.01 16.04 -22.43
C ASP A 311 9.42 15.66 -21.01
N PHE A 312 8.68 16.12 -19.99
CA PHE A 312 8.99 15.83 -18.58
C PHE A 312 7.73 15.58 -17.76
N THR A 313 7.90 15.02 -16.55
CA THR A 313 6.78 14.71 -15.66
C THR A 313 6.88 15.50 -14.37
N LEU A 314 5.73 15.78 -13.75
CA LEU A 314 5.60 16.29 -12.38
C LEU A 314 4.89 15.22 -11.55
N ASP A 315 5.43 14.94 -10.36
CA ASP A 315 4.78 14.21 -9.26
C ASP A 315 4.85 15.10 -8.02
N ALA A 316 3.70 15.55 -7.51
CA ALA A 316 3.58 16.44 -6.37
C ALA A 316 2.66 15.81 -5.32
N ARG A 317 3.12 15.75 -4.06
CA ARG A 317 2.39 15.09 -2.96
C ARG A 317 2.38 15.93 -1.71
N ALA A 318 1.26 15.89 -0.97
CA ALA A 318 1.12 16.49 0.34
C ALA A 318 0.03 15.77 1.16
N PRO A 319 0.09 15.80 2.50
CA PRO A 319 -0.93 15.23 3.38
C PRO A 319 -2.22 16.07 3.45
N ASP A 320 -2.20 17.28 2.91
CA ASP A 320 -3.34 18.22 2.85
C ASP A 320 -3.54 18.68 1.40
N ASP A 321 -4.76 18.56 0.90
CA ASP A 321 -5.09 18.88 -0.49
C ASP A 321 -4.95 20.37 -0.80
N ALA A 322 -5.30 21.27 0.12
CA ALA A 322 -5.15 22.71 -0.11
C ALA A 322 -3.67 23.12 -0.20
N VAL A 323 -2.81 22.48 0.60
CA VAL A 323 -1.34 22.68 0.52
C VAL A 323 -0.80 22.14 -0.79
N ARG A 324 -1.25 20.93 -1.21
CA ARG A 324 -0.84 20.31 -2.47
C ARG A 324 -1.25 21.14 -3.67
N GLU A 325 -2.51 21.57 -3.72
CA GLU A 325 -3.05 22.39 -4.81
C GLU A 325 -2.33 23.74 -4.91
N ALA A 326 -2.09 24.40 -3.80
CA ALA A 326 -1.32 25.65 -3.76
C ALA A 326 0.12 25.44 -4.27
N MET A 327 0.79 24.36 -3.85
CA MET A 327 2.12 24.01 -4.33
C MET A 327 2.14 23.78 -5.85
N VAL A 328 1.17 23.04 -6.38
CA VAL A 328 1.06 22.76 -7.82
C VAL A 328 0.79 24.05 -8.60
N GLN A 329 -0.09 24.92 -8.11
CA GLN A 329 -0.37 26.22 -8.72
C GLN A 329 0.89 27.12 -8.79
N ASP A 330 1.66 27.17 -7.71
CA ASP A 330 2.91 27.93 -7.69
C ASP A 330 3.94 27.38 -8.68
N ILE A 331 4.11 26.04 -8.71
CA ILE A 331 4.97 25.37 -9.70
C ILE A 331 4.55 25.75 -11.13
N MET A 332 3.26 25.65 -11.44
CA MET A 332 2.75 25.95 -12.77
C MET A 332 2.99 27.42 -13.15
N ALA A 333 2.73 28.34 -12.22
CA ALA A 333 2.93 29.78 -12.45
C ALA A 333 4.41 30.13 -12.67
N GLU A 334 5.32 29.62 -11.82
CA GLU A 334 6.75 29.87 -11.96
C GLU A 334 7.33 29.24 -13.24
N CYS A 335 6.91 28.01 -13.58
CA CYS A 335 7.31 27.35 -14.82
C CYS A 335 6.82 28.13 -16.06
N GLN A 336 5.60 28.62 -16.05
CA GLN A 336 5.06 29.44 -17.14
C GLN A 336 5.84 30.76 -17.28
N ALA A 337 6.18 31.40 -16.18
CA ALA A 337 7.01 32.61 -16.20
C ALA A 337 8.44 32.33 -16.72
N ALA A 338 9.04 31.20 -16.37
CA ALA A 338 10.32 30.76 -16.90
C ALA A 338 10.27 30.51 -18.41
N ALA A 339 9.22 29.85 -18.90
CA ALA A 339 8.98 29.60 -20.32
C ALA A 339 8.90 30.92 -21.11
N GLN A 340 8.11 31.87 -20.61
CA GLN A 340 7.97 33.21 -21.23
C GLN A 340 9.32 33.96 -21.30
N ARG A 341 10.10 33.99 -20.23
CA ARG A 341 11.41 34.65 -20.21
C ARG A 341 12.38 34.05 -21.23
N ARG A 342 12.29 32.73 -21.46
CA ARG A 342 13.16 31.99 -22.39
C ARG A 342 12.61 31.91 -23.81
N GLY A 343 11.41 32.44 -24.07
CA GLY A 343 10.77 32.42 -25.37
C GLY A 343 10.41 31.04 -25.87
N VAL A 344 10.12 30.10 -24.97
CA VAL A 344 9.70 28.72 -25.26
C VAL A 344 8.24 28.55 -24.89
N GLU A 345 7.56 27.59 -25.54
CA GLU A 345 6.18 27.23 -25.24
C GLU A 345 6.12 26.11 -24.21
N LEU A 346 5.28 26.24 -23.17
CA LEU A 346 5.05 25.23 -22.15
C LEU A 346 3.58 24.78 -22.18
N VAL A 347 3.37 23.49 -22.33
CA VAL A 347 2.07 22.81 -22.20
C VAL A 347 2.16 21.85 -21.03
N ILE A 348 1.22 21.93 -20.08
CA ILE A 348 1.11 21.03 -18.93
C ILE A 348 -0.23 20.34 -18.97
N GLU A 349 -0.21 19.01 -18.91
CA GLU A 349 -1.38 18.14 -18.99
C GLU A 349 -1.47 17.27 -17.72
N PRO A 350 -2.30 17.66 -16.72
CA PRO A 350 -2.58 16.79 -15.59
C PRO A 350 -3.22 15.48 -16.06
N PHE A 351 -2.79 14.34 -15.51
CA PHE A 351 -3.36 13.04 -15.84
C PHE A 351 -3.77 12.21 -14.62
N MET A 352 -3.38 12.65 -13.43
CA MET A 352 -3.76 12.02 -12.16
C MET A 352 -3.92 13.10 -11.10
N ASP A 353 -5.01 13.03 -10.36
CA ASP A 353 -5.27 13.82 -9.18
C ASP A 353 -6.04 12.95 -8.18
N SER A 354 -5.38 12.59 -7.08
CA SER A 354 -5.95 11.77 -6.01
C SER A 354 -5.92 12.58 -4.72
N PRO A 355 -7.04 12.68 -4.01
CA PRO A 355 -7.09 13.45 -2.77
C PRO A 355 -6.28 12.77 -1.67
N ALA A 356 -5.84 13.56 -0.70
CA ALA A 356 -5.26 13.07 0.54
C ALA A 356 -6.31 12.31 1.37
N THR A 357 -5.85 11.32 2.12
CA THR A 357 -6.70 10.57 3.04
C THR A 357 -6.22 10.84 4.47
N PRO A 358 -6.83 11.81 5.17
CA PRO A 358 -6.50 12.05 6.57
C PRO A 358 -6.94 10.86 7.43
N MET A 359 -6.13 10.51 8.42
CA MET A 359 -6.48 9.48 9.39
C MET A 359 -7.44 10.03 10.44
N ASP A 360 -8.24 9.13 11.02
CA ASP A 360 -9.24 9.48 12.03
C ASP A 360 -8.56 9.91 13.35
N LYS A 361 -9.01 11.04 13.89
CA LYS A 361 -8.39 11.68 15.07
C LYS A 361 -8.55 10.85 16.34
N ASP A 362 -9.71 10.24 16.54
CA ASP A 362 -10.00 9.46 17.76
C ASP A 362 -9.15 8.19 17.76
N LEU A 363 -8.98 7.55 16.60
CA LEU A 363 -8.10 6.38 16.45
C LEU A 363 -6.61 6.77 16.57
N ILE A 364 -6.19 7.93 16.06
CA ILE A 364 -4.85 8.48 16.28
C ILE A 364 -4.58 8.65 17.79
N GLU A 365 -5.51 9.26 18.54
CA GLU A 365 -5.38 9.43 19.99
C GLU A 365 -5.24 8.08 20.74
N GLN A 366 -5.97 7.04 20.29
CA GLN A 366 -5.82 5.68 20.83
C GLN A 366 -4.44 5.08 20.56
N LEU A 367 -3.93 5.27 19.32
CA LEU A 367 -2.57 4.84 18.97
C LEU A 367 -1.51 5.61 19.75
N GLU A 368 -1.65 6.94 19.92
CA GLU A 368 -0.76 7.75 20.77
C GLU A 368 -0.70 7.25 22.21
N ALA A 369 -1.86 7.01 22.79
CA ALA A 369 -1.95 6.50 24.16
C ALA A 369 -1.25 5.13 24.28
N ALA A 370 -1.42 4.25 23.29
CA ALA A 370 -0.76 2.95 23.25
C ALA A 370 0.77 3.08 23.11
N VAL A 371 1.26 3.95 22.22
CA VAL A 371 2.70 4.23 22.02
C VAL A 371 3.32 4.79 23.29
N ARG A 372 2.71 5.83 23.91
CA ARG A 372 3.17 6.42 25.19
C ARG A 372 3.14 5.40 26.34
N GLY A 373 2.13 4.53 26.36
CA GLY A 373 1.99 3.47 27.36
C GLY A 373 3.15 2.47 27.35
N LEU A 374 3.88 2.38 26.25
CA LEU A 374 5.11 1.57 26.11
C LEU A 374 6.40 2.37 26.31
N GLY A 375 6.30 3.64 26.69
CA GLY A 375 7.46 4.52 26.91
C GLY A 375 8.11 5.01 25.62
N ILE A 376 7.40 4.94 24.50
CA ILE A 376 7.85 5.43 23.19
C ILE A 376 7.26 6.84 22.98
N GLU A 377 8.07 7.78 22.47
CA GLU A 377 7.58 9.10 22.10
C GLU A 377 6.83 9.02 20.76
N PRO A 378 5.56 9.42 20.67
CA PRO A 378 4.80 9.41 19.43
C PRO A 378 5.41 10.36 18.40
N LEU A 379 5.67 9.84 17.20
CA LEU A 379 6.05 10.61 16.02
C LEU A 379 4.94 10.48 14.98
N HIS A 380 4.48 11.63 14.46
CA HIS A 380 3.49 11.67 13.40
C HIS A 380 4.19 11.82 12.05
N LEU A 381 3.78 11.01 11.08
CA LEU A 381 4.35 10.95 9.74
C LEU A 381 3.23 10.92 8.70
N ALA A 382 3.43 11.56 7.56
CA ALA A 382 2.56 11.35 6.42
C ALA A 382 3.05 10.15 5.60
N SER A 383 2.11 9.33 5.09
CA SER A 383 2.47 8.28 4.13
C SER A 383 2.67 8.88 2.73
N GLY A 384 3.85 8.66 2.17
CA GLY A 384 4.11 8.97 0.76
C GLY A 384 3.58 7.92 -0.21
N ALA A 385 3.25 6.72 0.27
CA ALA A 385 2.73 5.59 -0.49
C ALA A 385 1.20 5.49 -0.37
N GLY A 386 0.55 4.74 -1.28
CA GLY A 386 -0.84 4.30 -1.14
C GLY A 386 -0.94 3.14 -0.15
N HIS A 387 -2.13 2.86 0.37
CA HIS A 387 -2.42 1.73 1.25
C HIS A 387 -3.90 1.38 1.16
N ASP A 388 -4.30 0.20 1.62
CA ASP A 388 -5.69 -0.21 1.68
C ASP A 388 -6.56 0.75 2.54
N ALA A 389 -5.94 1.42 3.51
CA ALA A 389 -6.58 2.46 4.31
C ALA A 389 -7.21 3.60 3.47
N VAL A 390 -6.71 3.88 2.24
CA VAL A 390 -7.36 4.82 1.31
C VAL A 390 -8.77 4.38 0.95
N ALA A 391 -8.94 3.09 0.69
CA ALA A 391 -10.26 2.53 0.39
C ALA A 391 -11.11 2.44 1.67
N MET A 392 -10.52 1.95 2.77
CA MET A 392 -11.22 1.72 4.02
C MET A 392 -11.71 3.01 4.69
N ALA A 393 -11.01 4.13 4.52
CA ALA A 393 -11.47 5.45 4.99
C ALA A 393 -12.78 5.92 4.35
N ASN A 394 -13.21 5.32 3.24
CA ASN A 394 -14.53 5.55 2.67
C ASN A 394 -15.64 4.71 3.34
N LEU A 395 -15.27 3.69 4.11
CA LEU A 395 -16.19 2.83 4.83
C LEU A 395 -16.35 3.25 6.29
N CYS A 396 -15.23 3.52 6.98
CA CYS A 396 -15.20 3.72 8.42
C CYS A 396 -14.02 4.60 8.85
N PRO A 397 -14.00 5.12 10.10
CA PRO A 397 -12.83 5.71 10.71
C PRO A 397 -11.60 4.80 10.52
N SER A 398 -10.49 5.34 10.03
CA SER A 398 -9.30 4.55 9.71
C SER A 398 -8.05 5.21 10.27
N ALA A 399 -7.10 4.42 10.76
CA ALA A 399 -5.79 4.88 11.20
C ALA A 399 -4.70 3.88 10.86
N MET A 400 -3.45 4.36 10.80
CA MET A 400 -2.30 3.54 10.47
C MET A 400 -1.15 3.74 11.46
N LEU A 401 -0.42 2.66 11.69
CA LEU A 401 0.84 2.63 12.45
C LEU A 401 1.97 2.19 11.52
N PHE A 402 3.02 3.01 11.42
CA PHE A 402 4.24 2.63 10.72
C PHE A 402 5.21 1.88 11.63
N VAL A 403 5.96 0.97 11.01
CA VAL A 403 7.06 0.21 11.63
C VAL A 403 8.35 0.57 10.93
N ARG A 404 9.40 0.84 11.70
CA ARG A 404 10.72 1.14 11.18
C ARG A 404 11.21 0.03 10.26
N CYS A 405 11.67 0.41 9.07
CA CYS A 405 12.36 -0.48 8.14
C CYS A 405 13.77 0.04 7.85
N LYS A 406 14.73 -0.87 7.73
CA LYS A 406 16.14 -0.53 7.60
C LYS A 406 16.42 0.27 6.32
N GLY A 407 16.98 1.47 6.49
CA GLY A 407 17.29 2.38 5.39
C GLY A 407 16.07 2.93 4.65
N GLY A 408 14.86 2.72 5.15
CA GLY A 408 13.63 3.06 4.45
C GLY A 408 13.39 2.24 3.18
N ILE A 409 14.06 1.08 3.06
CA ILE A 409 14.00 0.26 1.85
C ILE A 409 12.67 -0.49 1.80
N SER A 410 11.94 -0.34 0.69
CA SER A 410 10.78 -1.13 0.29
C SER A 410 10.77 -1.38 -1.21
N HIS A 411 9.91 -2.27 -1.71
CA HIS A 411 9.86 -2.74 -3.09
C HIS A 411 11.22 -3.26 -3.58
N ASN A 412 11.92 -3.94 -2.67
CA ASN A 412 13.28 -4.40 -2.89
C ASN A 412 13.58 -5.63 -1.99
N PRO A 413 14.31 -6.65 -2.49
CA PRO A 413 14.68 -7.82 -1.68
C PRO A 413 15.50 -7.51 -0.42
N ALA A 414 16.14 -6.34 -0.34
CA ALA A 414 16.92 -5.90 0.82
C ALA A 414 16.06 -5.31 1.95
N GLU A 415 14.75 -5.22 1.77
CA GLU A 415 13.78 -4.79 2.78
C GLU A 415 13.92 -5.63 4.05
N SER A 416 13.99 -4.96 5.21
CA SER A 416 14.12 -5.66 6.49
C SER A 416 13.64 -4.81 7.66
N ILE A 417 13.12 -5.50 8.69
CA ILE A 417 12.84 -4.96 10.01
C ILE A 417 13.57 -5.82 11.06
N THR A 418 13.66 -5.35 12.30
CA THR A 418 14.17 -6.14 13.41
C THR A 418 13.04 -6.87 14.16
N VAL A 419 13.39 -7.92 14.92
CA VAL A 419 12.43 -8.61 15.81
C VAL A 419 11.89 -7.64 16.86
N GLU A 420 12.74 -6.73 17.33
CA GLU A 420 12.42 -5.71 18.33
C GLU A 420 11.41 -4.69 17.78
N ASP A 421 11.55 -4.27 16.52
CA ASP A 421 10.58 -3.37 15.87
C ASP A 421 9.23 -4.07 15.66
N ALA A 422 9.26 -5.34 15.24
CA ALA A 422 8.05 -6.16 15.12
C ALA A 422 7.36 -6.36 16.49
N ASP A 423 8.12 -6.57 17.57
CA ASP A 423 7.59 -6.71 18.93
C ASP A 423 6.97 -5.40 19.44
N ALA A 424 7.65 -4.28 19.21
CA ALA A 424 7.13 -2.96 19.56
C ALA A 424 5.79 -2.68 18.84
N ALA A 425 5.73 -2.93 17.54
CA ALA A 425 4.50 -2.77 16.76
C ALA A 425 3.36 -3.68 17.25
N ALA A 426 3.66 -4.97 17.51
CA ALA A 426 2.68 -5.92 18.02
C ALA A 426 2.11 -5.49 19.39
N ARG A 427 2.98 -4.99 20.28
CA ARG A 427 2.57 -4.52 21.62
C ARG A 427 1.76 -3.22 21.55
N VAL A 428 2.14 -2.28 20.68
CA VAL A 428 1.36 -1.05 20.45
C VAL A 428 -0.02 -1.41 19.90
N LEU A 429 -0.09 -2.25 18.85
CA LEU A 429 -1.36 -2.67 18.28
C LEU A 429 -2.24 -3.40 19.29
N LEU A 430 -1.66 -4.32 20.10
CA LEU A 430 -2.37 -5.02 21.17
C LEU A 430 -2.94 -4.04 22.21
N ALA A 431 -2.16 -3.04 22.60
CA ALA A 431 -2.61 -2.02 23.56
C ALA A 431 -3.75 -1.16 22.98
N ALA A 432 -3.62 -0.70 21.75
CA ALA A 432 -4.65 0.08 21.07
C ALA A 432 -5.95 -0.73 20.90
N VAL A 433 -5.86 -1.99 20.44
CA VAL A 433 -7.02 -2.88 20.29
C VAL A 433 -7.75 -3.08 21.63
N LYS A 434 -7.00 -3.29 22.72
CA LYS A 434 -7.61 -3.40 24.06
C LYS A 434 -8.35 -2.13 24.49
N GLN A 435 -7.82 -0.96 24.17
CA GLN A 435 -8.48 0.33 24.50
C GLN A 435 -9.74 0.54 23.66
N ILE A 436 -9.66 0.30 22.34
CA ILE A 436 -10.77 0.49 21.42
C ILE A 436 -11.92 -0.49 21.68
N THR A 437 -11.59 -1.70 22.14
CA THR A 437 -12.57 -2.79 22.37
C THR A 437 -12.85 -3.08 23.85
N ALA A 438 -12.56 -2.12 24.73
CA ALA A 438 -12.79 -2.25 26.18
C ALA A 438 -14.27 -2.31 26.59
#